data_6a42fa4c70c57e6d68f0a13fa8390275
#
_entry.id   6a42fa4c70c57e6d68f0a13fa8390275
#
_cell.length_a   1.000
_cell.length_b   1.000
_cell.length_c   1.000
_cell.angle_alpha   90.00
_cell.angle_beta   90.00
_cell.angle_gamma   90.00
#
_symmetry.space_group_name_H-M   'P 1'
#
loop_
_entity.id
_entity.type
_entity.pdbx_description
1 polymer ?
#
loop_
_entity_poly.entity_id
_entity_poly.type
_entity_poly.pdbx_seq_one_letter_code
_entity_poly.pdbx_strand_id
1 'polypeptide(L)'
;MPFQYKVSEDKKVRVIIDTDAACEADDPFAIAHALMCQKFDVRAIFAEQFNREGSTRQSYEEILTVLRAMKKEVPVFMGEETKISEKKQGEEVSPAADFLIEEAMRVDEKPLFVLCIGAITNVASAMMKKKEIAKHMTIVWIGGQGHAYSTPEVREFNAGNDVEAINYVLNSGVNFWQIPNDVYGKMRISLAEIERRIAPCGEIGRHLFENMETYNHSEHAGWTAGESWTLGDSPAVGVVLDPDCGFY
;
A
#
# COMPACT_ATOMS: atom_id res chain seq x y z
N MET A 1 9.10 20.94 11.71
CA MET A 1 9.66 20.70 13.08
C MET A 1 9.29 19.27 13.46
N PRO A 2 10.17 18.51 14.11
CA PRO A 2 9.80 17.17 14.60
C PRO A 2 8.68 17.31 15.65
N PHE A 3 7.80 16.32 15.68
CA PHE A 3 6.75 16.26 16.70
C PHE A 3 7.37 16.21 18.11
N GLN A 4 6.75 16.90 19.07
CA GLN A 4 7.25 16.91 20.45
C GLN A 4 6.77 15.70 21.28
N TYR A 5 5.64 15.08 20.86
CA TYR A 5 5.14 13.86 21.52
C TYR A 5 5.96 12.64 21.06
N LYS A 6 5.99 11.63 21.94
CA LYS A 6 6.64 10.35 21.66
C LYS A 6 5.64 9.23 21.90
N VAL A 7 5.69 8.23 21.03
CA VAL A 7 4.97 6.97 21.21
C VAL A 7 5.89 6.01 21.98
N SER A 8 5.36 5.37 23.03
CA SER A 8 6.11 4.40 23.82
C SER A 8 6.46 3.15 22.98
N GLU A 9 7.59 2.52 23.27
CA GLU A 9 8.11 1.40 22.46
C GLU A 9 7.17 0.18 22.44
N ASP A 10 6.45 -0.08 23.53
CA ASP A 10 5.45 -1.14 23.64
C ASP A 10 4.21 -0.96 22.77
N LYS A 11 3.99 0.27 22.25
CA LYS A 11 2.90 0.60 21.32
C LYS A 11 3.35 0.68 19.87
N LYS A 12 4.64 0.54 19.60
CA LYS A 12 5.14 0.54 18.23
C LYS A 12 4.87 -0.79 17.55
N VAL A 13 4.66 -0.72 16.25
CA VAL A 13 4.43 -1.88 15.38
C VAL A 13 5.40 -1.86 14.21
N ARG A 14 5.79 -3.04 13.74
CA ARG A 14 6.55 -3.18 12.49
C ARG A 14 5.59 -3.05 11.31
N VAL A 15 5.99 -2.30 10.29
CA VAL A 15 5.17 -2.06 9.10
C VAL A 15 5.98 -2.32 7.85
N ILE A 16 5.41 -3.04 6.91
CA ILE A 16 5.82 -3.10 5.51
C ILE A 16 4.72 -2.45 4.69
N ILE A 17 5.10 -1.65 3.69
CA ILE A 17 4.17 -1.04 2.73
C ILE A 17 4.38 -1.74 1.40
N ASP A 18 3.33 -2.31 0.83
CA ASP A 18 3.31 -2.98 -0.47
C ASP A 18 2.41 -2.17 -1.41
N THR A 19 3.01 -1.48 -2.40
CA THR A 19 2.41 -0.35 -3.10
C THR A 19 2.70 -0.35 -4.59
N ASP A 20 1.71 -0.06 -5.40
CA ASP A 20 1.84 0.21 -6.83
C ASP A 20 1.96 1.73 -7.13
N ALA A 21 2.86 2.38 -6.40
CA ALA A 21 3.04 3.82 -6.21
C ALA A 21 3.03 4.71 -7.47
N ALA A 22 3.22 4.13 -8.66
CA ALA A 22 3.18 4.84 -9.93
C ALA A 22 1.86 4.61 -10.70
N CYS A 23 0.91 3.86 -10.12
CA CYS A 23 -0.37 3.58 -10.76
C CYS A 23 -1.28 4.80 -10.75
N GLU A 24 -1.48 5.35 -9.57
CA GLU A 24 -2.31 6.55 -9.33
C GLU A 24 -1.53 7.56 -8.47
N ALA A 25 -2.20 8.55 -7.90
CA ALA A 25 -1.51 9.62 -7.17
C ALA A 25 -1.74 9.60 -5.66
N ASP A 26 -2.45 8.63 -5.11
CA ASP A 26 -2.76 8.55 -3.68
C ASP A 26 -1.79 7.67 -2.87
N ASP A 27 -1.17 6.65 -3.47
CA ASP A 27 -0.08 5.87 -2.85
C ASP A 27 1.02 6.75 -2.23
N PRO A 28 1.58 7.77 -2.92
CA PRO A 28 2.59 8.64 -2.34
C PRO A 28 2.12 9.34 -1.05
N PHE A 29 0.82 9.67 -0.94
CA PHE A 29 0.26 10.22 0.29
C PHE A 29 0.23 9.20 1.42
N ALA A 30 -0.15 7.95 1.13
CA ALA A 30 -0.16 6.86 2.11
C ALA A 30 1.25 6.54 2.61
N ILE A 31 2.24 6.48 1.70
CA ILE A 31 3.65 6.30 2.03
C ILE A 31 4.14 7.43 2.94
N ALA A 32 3.89 8.70 2.55
CA ALA A 32 4.28 9.85 3.34
C ALA A 32 3.62 9.84 4.73
N HIS A 33 2.33 9.49 4.81
CA HIS A 33 1.59 9.35 6.05
C HIS A 33 2.23 8.31 6.96
N ALA A 34 2.47 7.09 6.46
CA ALA A 34 3.10 6.03 7.23
C ALA A 34 4.49 6.42 7.76
N LEU A 35 5.31 7.07 6.92
CA LEU A 35 6.67 7.52 7.28
C LEU A 35 6.69 8.68 8.30
N MET A 36 5.58 9.39 8.48
CA MET A 36 5.43 10.41 9.51
C MET A 36 4.93 9.85 10.85
N CYS A 37 4.38 8.64 10.88
CA CYS A 37 3.81 8.03 12.08
C CYS A 37 4.90 7.55 13.03
N GLN A 38 4.91 8.06 14.26
CA GLN A 38 5.88 7.61 15.29
C GLN A 38 5.57 6.21 15.87
N LYS A 39 4.36 5.70 15.69
CA LYS A 39 3.95 4.34 16.07
C LYS A 39 4.58 3.30 15.14
N PHE A 40 4.93 3.66 13.91
CA PHE A 40 5.38 2.73 12.89
C PHE A 40 6.91 2.63 12.84
N ASP A 41 7.40 1.41 12.97
CA ASP A 41 8.75 0.99 12.57
C ASP A 41 8.64 0.45 11.13
N VAL A 42 8.81 1.34 10.15
CA VAL A 42 8.70 0.96 8.73
C VAL A 42 9.94 0.18 8.33
N ARG A 43 9.76 -1.13 8.12
CA ARG A 43 10.84 -2.10 7.85
C ARG A 43 11.27 -2.09 6.40
N ALA A 44 10.33 -1.92 5.49
CA ALA A 44 10.57 -1.86 4.06
C ALA A 44 9.37 -1.27 3.32
N ILE A 45 9.61 -0.88 2.05
CA ILE A 45 8.57 -0.56 1.08
C ILE A 45 8.81 -1.46 -0.14
N PHE A 46 7.76 -2.14 -0.60
CA PHE A 46 7.77 -3.01 -1.75
C PHE A 46 7.11 -2.33 -2.94
N ALA A 47 7.76 -2.43 -4.09
CA ALA A 47 7.15 -2.03 -5.34
C ALA A 47 6.24 -3.16 -5.85
N GLU A 48 4.96 -2.87 -6.03
CA GLU A 48 3.97 -3.80 -6.56
C GLU A 48 3.68 -3.50 -8.03
N GLN A 49 3.28 -4.50 -8.78
CA GLN A 49 2.84 -4.41 -10.16
C GLN A 49 1.37 -3.93 -10.25
N PHE A 50 0.99 -3.26 -11.34
CA PHE A 50 -0.38 -2.88 -11.64
C PHE A 50 -0.82 -3.31 -13.05
N ASN A 51 -0.51 -4.55 -13.40
CA ASN A 51 -0.95 -5.22 -14.63
C ASN A 51 -0.53 -4.48 -15.92
N ARG A 52 0.65 -3.87 -15.90
CA ARG A 52 1.28 -3.20 -17.05
C ARG A 52 2.77 -3.55 -17.08
N GLU A 53 3.30 -3.78 -18.28
CA GLU A 53 4.74 -4.05 -18.45
C GLU A 53 5.59 -2.94 -17.84
N GLY A 54 6.57 -3.30 -17.01
CA GLY A 54 7.47 -2.38 -16.31
C GLY A 54 6.83 -1.61 -15.15
N SER A 55 5.59 -1.91 -14.79
CA SER A 55 4.87 -1.20 -13.71
C SER A 55 5.57 -1.31 -12.36
N THR A 56 6.07 -2.48 -11.99
CA THR A 56 6.84 -2.69 -10.75
C THR A 56 8.07 -1.77 -10.69
N ARG A 57 8.77 -1.60 -11.82
CA ARG A 57 9.91 -0.68 -11.90
C ARG A 57 9.49 0.77 -11.74
N GLN A 58 8.36 1.18 -12.33
CA GLN A 58 7.81 2.52 -12.18
C GLN A 58 7.44 2.79 -10.71
N SER A 59 6.76 1.85 -10.05
CA SER A 59 6.45 1.94 -8.62
C SER A 59 7.70 2.07 -7.76
N TYR A 60 8.75 1.30 -8.08
CA TYR A 60 10.04 1.39 -7.38
C TYR A 60 10.67 2.78 -7.48
N GLU A 61 10.70 3.38 -8.66
CA GLU A 61 11.28 4.72 -8.88
C GLU A 61 10.44 5.80 -8.19
N GLU A 62 9.12 5.67 -8.18
CA GLU A 62 8.24 6.61 -7.46
C GLU A 62 8.46 6.52 -5.95
N ILE A 63 8.55 5.33 -5.37
CA ILE A 63 8.88 5.13 -3.95
C ILE A 63 10.19 5.85 -3.61
N LEU A 64 11.24 5.69 -4.44
CA LEU A 64 12.52 6.38 -4.23
C LEU A 64 12.38 7.90 -4.32
N THR A 65 11.48 8.41 -5.18
CA THR A 65 11.21 9.85 -5.29
C THR A 65 10.56 10.39 -4.03
N VAL A 66 9.56 9.71 -3.49
CA VAL A 66 8.92 10.06 -2.20
C VAL A 66 9.95 10.05 -1.06
N LEU A 67 10.77 9.01 -0.96
CA LEU A 67 11.80 8.91 0.08
C LEU A 67 12.82 10.06 0.00
N ARG A 68 13.29 10.40 -1.21
CA ARG A 68 14.17 11.55 -1.42
C ARG A 68 13.54 12.86 -0.99
N ALA A 69 12.29 13.11 -1.40
CA ALA A 69 11.55 14.32 -1.06
C ALA A 69 11.31 14.45 0.46
N MET A 70 11.14 13.32 1.15
CA MET A 70 10.98 13.25 2.61
C MET A 70 12.30 13.23 3.38
N LYS A 71 13.45 13.06 2.70
CA LYS A 71 14.78 12.86 3.32
C LYS A 71 14.76 11.69 4.30
N LYS A 72 14.14 10.57 3.88
CA LYS A 72 14.02 9.33 4.63
C LYS A 72 14.81 8.22 3.96
N GLU A 73 15.34 7.33 4.79
CA GLU A 73 16.03 6.11 4.36
C GLU A 73 15.25 4.91 4.89
N VAL A 74 14.65 4.16 3.97
CA VAL A 74 13.94 2.91 4.24
C VAL A 74 14.33 1.93 3.13
N PRO A 75 14.59 0.65 3.41
CA PRO A 75 14.83 -0.34 2.38
C PRO A 75 13.67 -0.43 1.39
N VAL A 76 13.98 -0.43 0.09
CA VAL A 76 13.01 -0.59 -0.98
C VAL A 76 13.35 -1.84 -1.78
N PHE A 77 12.37 -2.69 -2.03
CA PHE A 77 12.55 -3.94 -2.77
C PHE A 77 11.66 -3.99 -3.99
N MET A 78 12.24 -4.47 -5.10
CA MET A 78 11.47 -4.85 -6.28
C MET A 78 10.58 -6.03 -5.96
N GLY A 79 9.31 -5.92 -6.29
CA GLY A 79 8.33 -6.98 -6.19
C GLY A 79 8.25 -7.87 -7.42
N GLU A 80 7.17 -8.64 -7.50
CA GLU A 80 6.85 -9.45 -8.66
C GLU A 80 6.58 -8.55 -9.88
N GLU A 81 7.04 -8.96 -11.05
CA GLU A 81 6.83 -8.18 -12.28
C GLU A 81 5.54 -8.58 -13.01
N THR A 82 5.00 -9.75 -12.66
CA THR A 82 3.82 -10.33 -13.29
C THR A 82 2.88 -10.93 -12.25
N LYS A 83 1.63 -11.15 -12.63
CA LYS A 83 0.62 -11.83 -11.81
C LYS A 83 1.05 -13.25 -11.44
N ILE A 84 0.48 -13.77 -10.37
CA ILE A 84 0.69 -15.17 -9.96
C ILE A 84 0.38 -16.16 -11.09
N SER A 85 -0.72 -15.94 -11.84
CA SER A 85 -1.11 -16.80 -12.96
C SER A 85 -0.11 -16.85 -14.12
N GLU A 86 0.75 -15.85 -14.23
CA GLU A 86 1.74 -15.73 -15.32
C GLU A 86 3.11 -16.26 -14.91
N LYS A 87 3.34 -16.53 -13.62
CA LYS A 87 4.61 -17.10 -13.14
C LYS A 87 4.83 -18.52 -13.66
N LYS A 88 6.06 -18.78 -14.07
CA LYS A 88 6.45 -20.12 -14.51
C LYS A 88 6.71 -21.03 -13.32
N GLN A 89 6.43 -22.31 -13.49
CA GLN A 89 6.71 -23.29 -12.44
C GLN A 89 8.22 -23.33 -12.13
N GLY A 90 8.56 -23.14 -10.85
CA GLY A 90 9.97 -23.12 -10.40
C GLY A 90 10.65 -21.76 -10.54
N GLU A 91 9.93 -20.73 -10.95
CA GLU A 91 10.43 -19.35 -10.92
C GLU A 91 10.66 -18.88 -9.48
N GLU A 92 11.78 -18.22 -9.24
CA GLU A 92 12.09 -17.66 -7.93
C GLU A 92 11.11 -16.53 -7.59
N VAL A 93 10.90 -16.31 -6.31
CA VAL A 93 10.09 -15.16 -5.84
C VAL A 93 10.93 -13.88 -5.90
N SER A 94 10.24 -12.75 -5.90
CA SER A 94 10.88 -11.44 -5.92
C SER A 94 11.69 -11.14 -4.65
N PRO A 95 12.63 -10.18 -4.70
CA PRO A 95 13.33 -9.69 -3.51
C PRO A 95 12.37 -9.19 -2.41
N ALA A 96 11.24 -8.59 -2.78
CA ALA A 96 10.21 -8.16 -1.84
C ALA A 96 9.58 -9.35 -1.10
N ALA A 97 9.22 -10.41 -1.84
CA ALA A 97 8.65 -11.62 -1.25
C ALA A 97 9.65 -12.35 -0.33
N ASP A 98 10.92 -12.41 -0.70
CA ASP A 98 11.97 -13.00 0.16
C ASP A 98 12.17 -12.19 1.44
N PHE A 99 12.24 -10.86 1.35
CA PHE A 99 12.32 -10.01 2.53
C PHE A 99 11.10 -10.16 3.44
N LEU A 100 9.89 -10.27 2.89
CA LEU A 100 8.68 -10.50 3.68
C LEU A 100 8.78 -11.80 4.48
N ILE A 101 9.30 -12.87 3.87
CA ILE A 101 9.51 -14.16 4.56
C ILE A 101 10.49 -13.98 5.72
N GLU A 102 11.61 -13.32 5.50
CA GLU A 102 12.62 -13.07 6.54
C GLU A 102 12.06 -12.25 7.70
N GLU A 103 11.38 -11.13 7.39
CA GLU A 103 10.85 -10.23 8.42
C GLU A 103 9.67 -10.84 9.19
N ALA A 104 8.80 -11.63 8.54
CA ALA A 104 7.70 -12.33 9.21
C ALA A 104 8.21 -13.47 10.13
N MET A 105 9.29 -14.14 9.76
CA MET A 105 9.88 -15.21 10.57
C MET A 105 10.86 -14.71 11.63
N ARG A 106 11.11 -13.41 11.67
CA ARG A 106 11.98 -12.79 12.67
C ARG A 106 11.37 -12.91 14.07
N VAL A 107 12.19 -13.27 15.04
CA VAL A 107 11.79 -13.25 16.45
C VAL A 107 11.75 -11.79 16.91
N ASP A 108 10.57 -11.26 17.08
CA ASP A 108 10.34 -9.87 17.53
C ASP A 108 9.00 -9.81 18.27
N GLU A 109 8.96 -9.04 19.37
CA GLU A 109 7.74 -8.87 20.18
C GLU A 109 6.74 -7.92 19.53
N LYS A 110 7.20 -7.02 18.64
CA LYS A 110 6.34 -6.07 17.94
C LYS A 110 5.59 -6.77 16.81
N PRO A 111 4.26 -6.63 16.75
CA PRO A 111 3.48 -7.21 15.66
C PRO A 111 3.87 -6.64 14.31
N LEU A 112 3.80 -7.47 13.27
CA LEU A 112 4.04 -7.09 11.89
C LEU A 112 2.72 -6.84 11.16
N PHE A 113 2.57 -5.65 10.59
CA PHE A 113 1.50 -5.29 9.67
C PHE A 113 2.07 -5.10 8.25
N VAL A 114 1.40 -5.67 7.26
CA VAL A 114 1.72 -5.46 5.85
C VAL A 114 0.57 -4.66 5.24
N LEU A 115 0.84 -3.41 4.89
CA LEU A 115 -0.12 -2.51 4.26
C LEU A 115 -0.05 -2.74 2.75
N CYS A 116 -0.98 -3.50 2.22
CA CYS A 116 -1.11 -3.78 0.79
C CYS A 116 -2.07 -2.76 0.20
N ILE A 117 -1.54 -1.83 -0.57
CA ILE A 117 -2.30 -0.74 -1.20
C ILE A 117 -2.30 -0.87 -2.73
N GLY A 118 -2.03 -2.07 -3.24
CA GLY A 118 -2.03 -2.52 -4.62
C GLY A 118 -2.55 -3.95 -4.79
N ALA A 119 -2.02 -4.69 -5.78
CA ALA A 119 -2.50 -5.99 -6.24
C ALA A 119 -2.31 -7.16 -5.27
N ILE A 120 -1.49 -7.06 -4.24
CA ILE A 120 -1.15 -8.11 -3.25
C ILE A 120 -0.34 -9.30 -3.79
N THR A 121 0.23 -9.19 -4.98
CA THR A 121 0.99 -10.27 -5.64
C THR A 121 2.23 -10.67 -4.84
N ASN A 122 2.96 -9.68 -4.27
CA ASN A 122 4.17 -9.92 -3.47
C ASN A 122 3.88 -10.78 -2.23
N VAL A 123 2.80 -10.47 -1.52
CA VAL A 123 2.35 -11.20 -0.32
C VAL A 123 1.96 -12.63 -0.69
N ALA A 124 1.16 -12.81 -1.76
CA ALA A 124 0.76 -14.13 -2.22
C ALA A 124 1.98 -14.99 -2.59
N SER A 125 2.94 -14.41 -3.33
CA SER A 125 4.19 -15.08 -3.74
C SER A 125 5.01 -15.53 -2.54
N ALA A 126 5.18 -14.66 -1.53
CA ALA A 126 5.88 -14.99 -0.29
C ALA A 126 5.19 -16.15 0.47
N MET A 127 3.86 -16.08 0.59
CA MET A 127 3.08 -17.09 1.29
C MET A 127 3.04 -18.43 0.54
N MET A 128 3.04 -18.43 -0.79
CA MET A 128 3.15 -19.65 -1.60
C MET A 128 4.50 -20.34 -1.37
N LYS A 129 5.59 -19.57 -1.27
CA LYS A 129 6.93 -20.10 -0.95
C LYS A 129 7.01 -20.58 0.49
N LYS A 130 6.40 -19.87 1.45
CA LYS A 130 6.47 -20.21 2.88
C LYS A 130 5.16 -19.91 3.60
N LYS A 131 4.30 -20.92 3.70
CA LYS A 131 2.95 -20.79 4.26
C LYS A 131 2.92 -20.39 5.74
N GLU A 132 3.95 -20.74 6.49
CA GLU A 132 4.05 -20.49 7.92
C GLU A 132 4.00 -19.00 8.28
N ILE A 133 4.44 -18.10 7.37
CA ILE A 133 4.45 -16.66 7.61
C ILE A 133 3.06 -16.08 7.86
N ALA A 134 2.00 -16.74 7.38
CA ALA A 134 0.61 -16.34 7.62
C ALA A 134 0.26 -16.18 9.11
N LYS A 135 0.96 -16.87 10.01
CA LYS A 135 0.72 -16.82 11.45
C LYS A 135 1.46 -15.68 12.16
N HIS A 136 2.33 -14.96 11.43
CA HIS A 136 3.27 -14.01 12.01
C HIS A 136 3.06 -12.58 11.55
N MET A 137 1.99 -12.33 10.79
CA MET A 137 1.67 -11.01 10.25
C MET A 137 0.17 -10.76 10.18
N THR A 138 -0.20 -9.50 10.12
CA THR A 138 -1.54 -9.03 9.77
C THR A 138 -1.48 -8.31 8.45
N ILE A 139 -2.29 -8.71 7.51
CA ILE A 139 -2.46 -8.02 6.22
C ILE A 139 -3.55 -6.96 6.37
N VAL A 140 -3.25 -5.75 5.94
CA VAL A 140 -4.23 -4.66 5.79
C VAL A 140 -4.29 -4.32 4.32
N TRP A 141 -5.42 -4.60 3.68
CA TRP A 141 -5.52 -4.49 2.23
C TRP A 141 -6.59 -3.49 1.78
N ILE A 142 -6.16 -2.53 0.95
CA ILE A 142 -7.04 -1.65 0.20
C ILE A 142 -7.50 -2.41 -1.03
N GLY A 143 -8.75 -2.82 -1.05
CA GLY A 143 -9.25 -3.55 -2.23
C GLY A 143 -10.55 -4.31 -2.01
N GLY A 144 -11.09 -4.77 -3.13
CA GLY A 144 -12.35 -5.50 -3.17
C GLY A 144 -13.57 -4.63 -2.93
N GLN A 145 -14.72 -5.27 -2.93
CA GLN A 145 -16.01 -4.63 -2.67
C GLN A 145 -16.51 -4.93 -1.26
N GLY A 146 -17.27 -3.99 -0.70
CA GLY A 146 -17.98 -4.24 0.56
C GLY A 146 -19.03 -5.36 0.40
N HIS A 147 -19.14 -6.20 1.41
CA HIS A 147 -20.02 -7.38 1.37
C HIS A 147 -21.49 -7.04 1.04
N ALA A 148 -21.95 -5.83 1.40
CA ALA A 148 -23.33 -5.40 1.13
C ALA A 148 -23.57 -4.96 -0.32
N TYR A 149 -22.51 -4.69 -1.08
CA TYR A 149 -22.57 -4.07 -2.42
C TYR A 149 -21.85 -4.88 -3.49
N SER A 150 -21.34 -6.07 -3.16
CA SER A 150 -20.63 -6.88 -4.14
C SER A 150 -21.58 -7.35 -5.23
N THR A 151 -21.31 -6.93 -6.46
CA THR A 151 -21.95 -7.46 -7.66
C THR A 151 -20.90 -8.13 -8.53
N PRO A 152 -21.22 -9.27 -9.18
CA PRO A 152 -20.26 -9.98 -10.02
C PRO A 152 -19.71 -9.15 -11.19
N GLU A 153 -20.41 -8.08 -11.54
CA GLU A 153 -20.13 -7.27 -12.73
C GLU A 153 -19.09 -6.16 -12.48
N VAL A 154 -18.85 -5.79 -11.22
CA VAL A 154 -17.90 -4.74 -10.87
C VAL A 154 -16.63 -5.37 -10.34
N ARG A 155 -15.54 -5.24 -11.11
CA ARG A 155 -14.19 -5.54 -10.64
C ARG A 155 -13.62 -4.32 -9.95
N GLU A 156 -13.31 -4.49 -8.67
CA GLU A 156 -12.49 -3.50 -7.98
C GLU A 156 -11.06 -3.58 -8.51
N PHE A 157 -10.37 -2.43 -8.57
CA PHE A 157 -9.12 -2.27 -9.32
C PHE A 157 -7.99 -3.16 -8.78
N ASN A 158 -7.67 -3.07 -7.49
CA ASN A 158 -6.58 -3.84 -6.88
C ASN A 158 -6.83 -5.34 -6.93
N ALA A 159 -8.07 -5.78 -6.66
CA ALA A 159 -8.48 -7.18 -6.83
C ALA A 159 -8.37 -7.63 -8.28
N GLY A 160 -8.70 -6.76 -9.23
CA GLY A 160 -8.61 -7.05 -10.67
C GLY A 160 -7.19 -7.19 -11.20
N ASN A 161 -6.23 -6.56 -10.55
CA ASN A 161 -4.82 -6.62 -10.92
C ASN A 161 -4.23 -8.02 -10.71
N ASP A 162 -4.62 -8.76 -9.64
CA ASP A 162 -4.22 -10.17 -9.48
C ASP A 162 -5.27 -10.97 -8.69
N VAL A 163 -6.26 -11.50 -9.40
CA VAL A 163 -7.36 -12.27 -8.80
C VAL A 163 -6.87 -13.56 -8.12
N GLU A 164 -5.84 -14.21 -8.65
CA GLU A 164 -5.29 -15.42 -8.04
C GLU A 164 -4.55 -15.12 -6.74
N ALA A 165 -3.80 -14.02 -6.70
CA ALA A 165 -3.11 -13.58 -5.50
C ALA A 165 -4.08 -13.33 -4.36
N ILE A 166 -5.11 -12.52 -4.58
CA ILE A 166 -6.08 -12.22 -3.50
C ILE A 166 -6.87 -13.46 -3.07
N ASN A 167 -7.27 -14.32 -4.00
CA ASN A 167 -7.93 -15.56 -3.64
C ASN A 167 -7.04 -16.48 -2.81
N TYR A 168 -5.75 -16.56 -3.13
CA TYR A 168 -4.79 -17.34 -2.34
C TYR A 168 -4.67 -16.78 -0.91
N VAL A 169 -4.49 -15.46 -0.77
CA VAL A 169 -4.33 -14.80 0.53
C VAL A 169 -5.58 -14.97 1.39
N LEU A 170 -6.78 -14.75 0.85
CA LEU A 170 -8.05 -14.92 1.57
C LEU A 170 -8.27 -16.35 2.09
N ASN A 171 -7.78 -17.37 1.36
CA ASN A 171 -7.91 -18.78 1.75
C ASN A 171 -6.74 -19.29 2.61
N SER A 172 -5.77 -18.45 2.95
CA SER A 172 -4.56 -18.86 3.65
C SER A 172 -4.69 -18.98 5.17
N GLY A 173 -5.71 -18.33 5.74
CA GLY A 173 -5.90 -18.21 7.19
C GLY A 173 -5.04 -17.14 7.86
N VAL A 174 -4.42 -16.24 7.08
CA VAL A 174 -3.73 -15.06 7.62
C VAL A 174 -4.72 -14.11 8.30
N ASN A 175 -4.29 -13.38 9.33
CA ASN A 175 -5.11 -12.29 9.86
C ASN A 175 -5.23 -11.19 8.79
N PHE A 176 -6.46 -10.96 8.33
CA PHE A 176 -6.73 -10.14 7.14
C PHE A 176 -7.76 -9.06 7.43
N TRP A 177 -7.34 -7.80 7.29
CA TRP A 177 -8.19 -6.62 7.42
C TRP A 177 -8.43 -6.02 6.05
N GLN A 178 -9.67 -6.08 5.59
CA GLN A 178 -10.06 -5.52 4.29
C GLN A 178 -10.60 -4.11 4.46
N ILE A 179 -10.16 -3.20 3.58
CA ILE A 179 -10.74 -1.86 3.42
C ILE A 179 -11.31 -1.80 2.00
N PRO A 180 -12.62 -2.05 1.85
CA PRO A 180 -13.25 -2.16 0.54
C PRO A 180 -13.55 -0.79 -0.09
N ASN A 181 -13.89 -0.80 -1.38
CA ASN A 181 -14.08 0.41 -2.19
C ASN A 181 -15.19 1.35 -1.69
N ASP A 182 -16.20 0.83 -1.02
CA ASP A 182 -17.27 1.63 -0.41
C ASP A 182 -16.82 2.36 0.87
N VAL A 183 -15.64 2.02 1.40
CA VAL A 183 -14.95 2.70 2.49
C VAL A 183 -13.87 3.64 1.93
N TYR A 184 -12.86 3.10 1.23
CA TYR A 184 -11.74 3.91 0.76
C TYR A 184 -12.16 4.97 -0.26
N GLY A 185 -13.14 4.68 -1.11
CA GLY A 185 -13.68 5.61 -2.10
C GLY A 185 -14.36 6.87 -1.51
N LYS A 186 -14.58 6.90 -0.20
CA LYS A 186 -15.13 8.07 0.52
C LYS A 186 -14.05 9.00 1.10
N MET A 187 -12.79 8.63 1.01
CA MET A 187 -11.65 9.43 1.51
C MET A 187 -11.33 10.59 0.55
N ARG A 188 -12.29 11.46 0.35
CA ARG A 188 -12.20 12.53 -0.65
C ARG A 188 -11.62 13.81 -0.06
N ILE A 189 -10.77 14.45 -0.86
CA ILE A 189 -10.17 15.76 -0.58
C ILE A 189 -10.27 16.63 -1.83
N SER A 190 -10.43 17.95 -1.67
CA SER A 190 -10.38 18.88 -2.80
C SER A 190 -8.95 19.17 -3.21
N LEU A 191 -8.70 19.35 -4.51
CA LEU A 191 -7.40 19.80 -5.01
C LEU A 191 -7.00 21.16 -4.42
N ALA A 192 -7.96 22.06 -4.25
CA ALA A 192 -7.71 23.35 -3.60
C ALA A 192 -7.21 23.22 -2.16
N GLU A 193 -7.65 22.20 -1.42
CA GLU A 193 -7.15 21.92 -0.07
C GLU A 193 -5.73 21.35 -0.09
N ILE A 194 -5.43 20.44 -1.04
CA ILE A 194 -4.10 19.90 -1.23
C ILE A 194 -3.13 21.02 -1.63
N GLU A 195 -3.49 21.85 -2.60
CA GLU A 195 -2.67 23.00 -3.03
C GLU A 195 -2.37 23.94 -1.87
N ARG A 196 -3.38 24.27 -1.07
CA ARG A 196 -3.26 25.25 0.01
C ARG A 196 -2.51 24.70 1.23
N ARG A 197 -2.72 23.43 1.60
CA ARG A 197 -2.25 22.88 2.88
C ARG A 197 -1.08 21.92 2.74
N ILE A 198 -0.96 21.21 1.62
CA ILE A 198 0.02 20.17 1.42
C ILE A 198 1.17 20.66 0.54
N ALA A 199 0.88 21.28 -0.61
CA ALA A 199 1.92 21.78 -1.50
C ALA A 199 2.98 22.67 -0.82
N PRO A 200 2.65 23.54 0.17
CA PRO A 200 3.66 24.34 0.87
C PRO A 200 4.53 23.56 1.87
N CYS A 201 4.27 22.26 2.10
CA CYS A 201 4.96 21.44 3.09
C CYS A 201 6.31 20.88 2.60
N GLY A 202 7.12 21.71 1.95
CA GLY A 202 8.45 21.35 1.48
C GLY A 202 8.45 20.54 0.18
N GLU A 203 9.56 19.81 -0.07
CA GLU A 203 9.73 19.04 -1.31
C GLU A 203 8.66 17.95 -1.46
N ILE A 204 8.34 17.25 -0.38
CA ILE A 204 7.30 16.21 -0.40
C ILE A 204 5.92 16.78 -0.68
N GLY A 205 5.53 17.87 -0.01
CA GLY A 205 4.21 18.47 -0.23
C GLY A 205 4.02 18.94 -1.67
N ARG A 206 5.06 19.52 -2.26
CA ARG A 206 5.07 19.93 -3.67
C ARG A 206 4.95 18.71 -4.59
N HIS A 207 5.74 17.67 -4.36
CA HIS A 207 5.70 16.45 -5.17
C HIS A 207 4.32 15.81 -5.16
N LEU A 208 3.71 15.67 -3.97
CA LEU A 208 2.36 15.09 -3.84
C LEU A 208 1.31 15.88 -4.63
N PHE A 209 1.38 17.21 -4.59
CA PHE A 209 0.45 18.06 -5.34
C PHE A 209 0.70 17.99 -6.84
N GLU A 210 1.95 18.15 -7.29
CA GLU A 210 2.31 18.15 -8.71
C GLU A 210 2.02 16.80 -9.38
N ASN A 211 2.29 15.67 -8.66
CA ASN A 211 1.98 14.33 -9.14
C ASN A 211 0.47 14.16 -9.35
N MET A 212 -0.33 14.55 -8.36
CA MET A 212 -1.79 14.46 -8.45
C MET A 212 -2.38 15.37 -9.55
N GLU A 213 -1.86 16.58 -9.67
CA GLU A 213 -2.28 17.51 -10.72
C GLU A 213 -1.94 16.96 -12.12
N THR A 214 -0.72 16.43 -12.28
CA THR A 214 -0.27 15.81 -13.53
C THR A 214 -1.13 14.61 -13.89
N TYR A 215 -1.41 13.71 -12.94
CA TYR A 215 -2.26 12.55 -13.17
C TYR A 215 -3.69 12.99 -13.55
N ASN A 216 -4.24 13.99 -12.87
CA ASN A 216 -5.60 14.47 -13.10
C ASN A 216 -5.81 15.04 -14.52
N HIS A 217 -4.75 15.43 -15.21
CA HIS A 217 -4.77 15.86 -16.62
C HIS A 217 -4.41 14.72 -17.60
N SER A 218 -4.11 13.53 -17.12
CA SER A 218 -3.77 12.38 -17.96
C SER A 218 -5.01 11.73 -18.58
N GLU A 219 -4.80 10.95 -19.64
CA GLU A 219 -5.85 10.13 -20.27
C GLU A 219 -6.43 9.06 -19.33
N HIS A 220 -5.71 8.72 -18.25
CA HIS A 220 -6.12 7.73 -17.25
C HIS A 220 -7.04 8.29 -16.17
N ALA A 221 -7.20 9.61 -16.09
CA ALA A 221 -7.97 10.29 -15.05
C ALA A 221 -9.47 10.45 -15.35
N GLY A 222 -10.00 9.76 -16.37
CA GLY A 222 -11.41 9.87 -16.77
C GLY A 222 -12.44 9.52 -15.68
N TRP A 223 -12.02 8.85 -14.62
CA TRP A 223 -12.84 8.49 -13.46
C TRP A 223 -12.89 9.58 -12.38
N THR A 224 -12.00 10.56 -12.41
CA THR A 224 -11.95 11.64 -11.42
C THR A 224 -13.03 12.69 -11.63
N ALA A 225 -13.36 13.43 -10.58
CA ALA A 225 -14.29 14.55 -10.65
C ALA A 225 -13.60 15.89 -11.03
N GLY A 226 -12.31 15.90 -11.31
CA GLY A 226 -11.51 17.05 -11.70
C GLY A 226 -11.08 17.94 -10.53
N GLU A 227 -11.98 18.32 -9.62
CA GLU A 227 -11.67 19.21 -8.48
C GLU A 227 -11.53 18.49 -7.14
N SER A 228 -11.75 17.20 -7.11
CA SER A 228 -11.59 16.39 -5.91
C SER A 228 -10.94 15.05 -6.24
N TRP A 229 -10.16 14.55 -5.29
CA TRP A 229 -9.45 13.28 -5.37
C TRP A 229 -9.84 12.35 -4.23
N THR A 230 -9.64 11.06 -4.43
CA THR A 230 -9.80 10.04 -3.38
C THR A 230 -8.41 9.64 -2.89
N LEU A 231 -8.10 9.88 -1.61
CA LEU A 231 -6.89 9.35 -0.95
C LEU A 231 -7.20 7.94 -0.45
N GLY A 232 -7.44 7.02 -1.38
CA GLY A 232 -7.98 5.69 -1.14
C GLY A 232 -7.06 4.78 -0.32
N ASP A 233 -5.76 5.01 -0.36
CA ASP A 233 -4.77 4.18 0.32
C ASP A 233 -4.48 4.60 1.76
N SER A 234 -4.74 5.86 2.08
CA SER A 234 -4.52 6.40 3.43
C SER A 234 -5.24 5.65 4.55
N PRO A 235 -6.44 5.07 4.36
CA PRO A 235 -7.09 4.24 5.37
C PRO A 235 -6.29 3.03 5.85
N ALA A 236 -5.41 2.45 5.02
CA ALA A 236 -4.53 1.36 5.46
C ALA A 236 -3.60 1.79 6.59
N VAL A 237 -3.13 3.03 6.55
CA VAL A 237 -2.35 3.64 7.64
C VAL A 237 -3.27 3.96 8.83
N GLY A 238 -4.43 4.55 8.55
CA GLY A 238 -5.38 5.00 9.58
C GLY A 238 -5.86 3.88 10.50
N VAL A 239 -6.24 2.73 9.95
CA VAL A 239 -6.78 1.60 10.72
C VAL A 239 -5.73 0.95 11.63
N VAL A 240 -4.45 0.99 11.29
CA VAL A 240 -3.37 0.50 12.18
C VAL A 240 -3.04 1.52 13.26
N LEU A 241 -3.21 2.81 12.98
CA LEU A 241 -3.06 3.86 14.00
C LEU A 241 -4.16 3.79 15.05
N ASP A 242 -5.39 3.60 14.62
CA ASP A 242 -6.60 3.55 15.43
C ASP A 242 -7.48 2.36 15.01
N PRO A 243 -7.21 1.14 15.54
CA PRO A 243 -7.98 -0.05 15.20
C PRO A 243 -9.46 0.07 15.56
N ASP A 244 -9.83 0.88 16.54
CA ASP A 244 -11.23 1.04 16.96
C ASP A 244 -12.09 1.77 15.92
N CYS A 245 -11.48 2.33 14.87
CA CYS A 245 -12.22 2.92 13.74
C CYS A 245 -12.81 1.89 12.76
N GLY A 246 -12.45 0.61 12.90
CA GLY A 246 -12.91 -0.50 12.05
C GLY A 246 -14.00 -1.36 12.69
N PHE A 247 -14.67 -2.16 11.85
CA PHE A 247 -15.54 -3.26 12.29
C PHE A 247 -14.86 -4.57 11.88
N TYR A 248 -14.62 -5.46 12.85
CA TYR A 248 -13.88 -6.71 12.64
C TYR A 248 -14.77 -7.93 12.93
#